data_454ebdde397ce329c8fb4751f7d564a1
#
_entry.id   454ebdde397ce329c8fb4751f7d564a1
#
_cell.length_a   1.000
_cell.length_b   1.000
_cell.length_c   1.000
_cell.angle_alpha   90.00
_cell.angle_beta   90.00
_cell.angle_gamma   90.00
#
_symmetry.space_group_name_H-M   'P 1'
#
loop_
_entity.id
_entity.type
_entity.pdbx_description
1 polymer ?
#
loop_
_entity_poly.entity_id
_entity_poly.type
_entity_poly.pdbx_seq_one_letter_code
_entity_poly.pdbx_strand_id
1 'polypeptide(L)'
;MRKGKQLEQFPNLVAMFLDRVEQRGDGPFLWAKKDGSWHATSYNEAARQVAALSASLISLGCKPGHRVMLVAENRPEWLIADLAIMAAGCVTVPTYTTNTTRDHTHILTNSGARAVIVSSQKLAKALIPAVLFSSDCHDVIGIEDIRTGQPVNGAKFHHWAELVAGPADLGAVRDRIAGIGRGDLACLIYTSGTGGAPRGVRQHHGAILHNVAACTEVIANDFSWGDEVFLSFLPASHAYEHSGGQMFPIGLGAQIYFAESLEKLATNIEEVRPTLMIVVPRLFEMLRQRMLKAIEKQGGLGEKLLGKALSIGKQRYDTGSIPLADWPADIAVRLLLKKKVANKFGGRIKAMISGGAPLNPEVGLFFHSLGLTLLQGYGQTEAGPVISCNRPRAGNRIESVGPPLLATEVRFAEDGELLVRGENVMHGYWNNDEETARVLKDGWLLTGDVGHFDDAGRICITDRKKDLIVNDKGDNVSPQRVEGMLTLQAEIAQAMIFGDRRPHLVALLLPEPDLVAECGGDEAALKARLQKAVDRVNAELSVIEKIRRFTLADEAFSVENEQMTPSMKIRRHVLKQVYGERLDGLYGR
;
A
#
# COMPACT_ATOMS: atom_id res chain seq x y z
N MET A 1 -12.46 -13.85 -28.58
CA MET A 1 -11.86 -14.72 -27.54
C MET A 1 -10.42 -14.98 -27.93
N ARG A 2 -9.45 -14.23 -27.39
CA ARG A 2 -8.03 -14.60 -27.51
C ARG A 2 -7.83 -15.79 -26.57
N LYS A 3 -7.35 -16.92 -27.12
CA LYS A 3 -6.97 -18.13 -26.37
C LYS A 3 -6.07 -17.70 -25.19
N GLY A 4 -6.32 -18.26 -24.01
CA GLY A 4 -5.60 -17.93 -22.81
C GLY A 4 -4.09 -17.93 -23.05
N LYS A 5 -3.46 -16.76 -22.92
CA LYS A 5 -2.01 -16.70 -22.84
C LYS A 5 -1.61 -17.54 -21.63
N GLN A 6 -0.81 -18.54 -21.86
CA GLN A 6 -0.08 -19.24 -20.82
C GLN A 6 0.66 -18.17 -20.00
N LEU A 7 0.56 -18.23 -18.66
CA LEU A 7 1.28 -17.30 -17.79
C LEU A 7 2.77 -17.41 -18.12
N GLU A 8 3.34 -16.35 -18.64
CA GLU A 8 4.73 -16.32 -19.07
C GLU A 8 5.62 -16.42 -17.82
N GLN A 9 6.54 -17.38 -17.83
CA GLN A 9 7.51 -17.53 -16.76
C GLN A 9 8.82 -16.85 -17.14
N PHE A 10 9.11 -15.72 -16.50
CA PHE A 10 10.38 -15.02 -16.67
C PHE A 10 11.40 -15.47 -15.62
N PRO A 11 12.71 -15.53 -15.98
CA PRO A 11 13.77 -15.88 -15.03
C PRO A 11 13.97 -14.78 -13.97
N ASN A 12 13.78 -13.51 -14.32
CA ASN A 12 13.92 -12.36 -13.42
C ASN A 12 13.07 -11.17 -13.90
N LEU A 13 12.94 -10.14 -13.07
CA LEU A 13 12.12 -8.96 -13.35
C LEU A 13 12.62 -8.14 -14.54
N VAL A 14 13.95 -8.07 -14.73
CA VAL A 14 14.52 -7.32 -15.86
C VAL A 14 14.23 -8.03 -17.17
N ALA A 15 14.28 -9.37 -17.21
CA ALA A 15 13.90 -10.15 -18.38
C ALA A 15 12.42 -9.93 -18.76
N MET A 16 11.53 -9.86 -17.77
CA MET A 16 10.12 -9.49 -17.98
C MET A 16 9.99 -8.09 -18.59
N PHE A 17 10.72 -7.11 -18.03
CA PHE A 17 10.71 -5.74 -18.57
C PHE A 17 11.20 -5.69 -20.02
N LEU A 18 12.33 -6.32 -20.33
CA LEU A 18 12.90 -6.33 -21.68
C LEU A 18 12.00 -7.02 -22.71
N ASP A 19 11.27 -8.06 -22.32
CA ASP A 19 10.25 -8.67 -23.17
C ASP A 19 9.12 -7.68 -23.51
N ARG A 20 8.68 -6.87 -22.54
CA ARG A 20 7.67 -5.82 -22.79
C ARG A 20 8.22 -4.69 -23.64
N VAL A 21 9.51 -4.35 -23.52
CA VAL A 21 10.19 -3.41 -24.43
C VAL A 21 10.12 -3.90 -25.87
N GLU A 22 10.38 -5.17 -26.13
CA GLU A 22 10.26 -5.76 -27.48
C GLU A 22 8.83 -5.72 -28.02
N GLN A 23 7.84 -5.92 -27.15
CA GLN A 23 6.43 -5.92 -27.56
C GLN A 23 5.86 -4.51 -27.77
N ARG A 24 6.32 -3.51 -27.03
CA ARG A 24 5.74 -2.16 -26.97
C ARG A 24 6.57 -1.09 -27.69
N GLY A 25 7.88 -1.28 -27.82
CA GLY A 25 8.78 -0.38 -28.55
C GLY A 25 8.70 1.07 -28.07
N ASP A 26 8.38 1.97 -29.00
CA ASP A 26 8.22 3.41 -28.71
C ASP A 26 6.83 3.77 -28.13
N GLY A 27 6.01 2.77 -27.80
CA GLY A 27 4.75 2.98 -27.10
C GLY A 27 4.97 3.63 -25.72
N PRO A 28 4.03 4.44 -25.25
CA PRO A 28 4.15 5.16 -23.99
C PRO A 28 4.16 4.19 -22.80
N PHE A 29 5.03 4.45 -21.82
CA PHE A 29 5.22 3.62 -20.65
C PHE A 29 5.04 4.42 -19.35
N LEU A 30 5.93 5.36 -19.05
CA LEU A 30 5.94 6.12 -17.80
C LEU A 30 5.52 7.56 -18.07
N TRP A 31 4.56 8.05 -17.28
CA TRP A 31 4.03 9.38 -17.43
C TRP A 31 4.23 10.20 -16.16
N ALA A 32 4.81 11.38 -16.31
CA ALA A 32 4.89 12.39 -15.26
C ALA A 32 4.32 13.71 -15.74
N LYS A 33 3.73 14.49 -14.85
CA LYS A 33 3.21 15.81 -15.17
C LYS A 33 4.29 16.85 -14.97
N LYS A 34 4.56 17.63 -16.03
CA LYS A 34 5.52 18.74 -16.01
C LYS A 34 4.85 19.95 -16.66
N ASP A 35 4.96 21.10 -16.02
CA ASP A 35 4.38 22.36 -16.52
C ASP A 35 2.88 22.23 -16.89
N GLY A 36 2.13 21.47 -16.09
CA GLY A 36 0.69 21.25 -16.26
C GLY A 36 0.31 20.22 -17.33
N SER A 37 1.27 19.64 -18.05
CA SER A 37 1.05 18.64 -19.12
C SER A 37 1.66 17.28 -18.78
N TRP A 38 1.02 16.19 -19.21
CA TRP A 38 1.53 14.84 -19.07
C TRP A 38 2.56 14.53 -20.16
N HIS A 39 3.75 14.09 -19.77
CA HIS A 39 4.85 13.70 -20.64
C HIS A 39 5.15 12.22 -20.49
N ALA A 40 5.26 11.52 -21.62
CA ALA A 40 5.57 10.10 -21.66
C ALA A 40 7.06 9.84 -21.87
N THR A 41 7.59 8.86 -21.13
CA THR A 41 8.80 8.13 -21.48
C THR A 41 8.36 6.81 -22.12
N SER A 42 8.84 6.48 -23.33
CA SER A 42 8.51 5.24 -24.02
C SER A 42 9.20 4.03 -23.37
N TYR A 43 8.74 2.81 -23.71
CA TYR A 43 9.40 1.58 -23.29
C TYR A 43 10.85 1.53 -23.76
N ASN A 44 11.13 1.88 -25.03
CA ASN A 44 12.49 1.94 -25.59
C ASN A 44 13.38 2.95 -24.85
N GLU A 45 12.88 4.16 -24.59
CA GLU A 45 13.65 5.17 -23.88
C GLU A 45 13.92 4.77 -22.42
N ALA A 46 12.94 4.18 -21.72
CA ALA A 46 13.15 3.63 -20.38
C ALA A 46 14.23 2.53 -20.39
N ALA A 47 14.20 1.62 -21.38
CA ALA A 47 15.19 0.56 -21.51
C ALA A 47 16.59 1.11 -21.80
N ARG A 48 16.70 2.15 -22.64
CA ARG A 48 17.95 2.85 -22.89
C ARG A 48 18.53 3.44 -21.59
N GLN A 49 17.70 4.13 -20.80
CA GLN A 49 18.14 4.71 -19.53
C GLN A 49 18.52 3.62 -18.51
N VAL A 50 17.77 2.53 -18.43
CA VAL A 50 18.09 1.36 -17.58
C VAL A 50 19.46 0.80 -17.94
N ALA A 51 19.73 0.61 -19.24
CA ALA A 51 21.03 0.09 -19.71
C ALA A 51 22.19 1.05 -19.38
N ALA A 52 22.02 2.35 -19.64
CA ALA A 52 23.05 3.35 -19.36
C ALA A 52 23.34 3.46 -17.86
N LEU A 53 22.31 3.54 -17.03
CA LEU A 53 22.47 3.64 -15.58
C LEU A 53 23.08 2.35 -14.99
N SER A 54 22.69 1.17 -15.48
CA SER A 54 23.30 -0.09 -15.03
C SER A 54 24.80 -0.17 -15.35
N ALA A 55 25.21 0.28 -16.54
CA ALA A 55 26.62 0.39 -16.92
C ALA A 55 27.37 1.39 -16.05
N SER A 56 26.75 2.53 -15.74
CA SER A 56 27.30 3.55 -14.86
C SER A 56 27.50 3.02 -13.43
N LEU A 57 26.52 2.31 -12.86
CA LEU A 57 26.66 1.69 -11.53
C LEU A 57 27.83 0.70 -11.48
N ILE A 58 28.03 -0.10 -12.53
CA ILE A 58 29.16 -1.02 -12.62
C ILE A 58 30.48 -0.23 -12.69
N SER A 59 30.54 0.86 -13.46
CA SER A 59 31.73 1.72 -13.57
C SER A 59 32.07 2.40 -12.24
N LEU A 60 31.07 2.67 -11.39
CA LEU A 60 31.24 3.15 -10.01
C LEU A 60 31.67 2.04 -9.03
N GLY A 61 31.89 0.82 -9.54
CA GLY A 61 32.38 -0.30 -8.74
C GLY A 61 31.30 -1.14 -8.07
N CYS A 62 30.03 -0.98 -8.44
CA CYS A 62 28.98 -1.89 -8.02
C CYS A 62 29.19 -3.27 -8.68
N LYS A 63 29.06 -4.33 -7.88
CA LYS A 63 29.24 -5.73 -8.30
C LYS A 63 27.94 -6.50 -8.06
N PRO A 64 27.73 -7.63 -8.73
CA PRO A 64 26.58 -8.48 -8.46
C PRO A 64 26.41 -8.75 -6.96
N GLY A 65 25.18 -8.64 -6.48
CA GLY A 65 24.83 -8.77 -5.06
C GLY A 65 25.10 -7.54 -4.18
N HIS A 66 25.77 -6.50 -4.67
CA HIS A 66 25.85 -5.23 -3.93
C HIS A 66 24.49 -4.58 -3.81
N ARG A 67 24.22 -3.91 -2.70
CA ARG A 67 22.98 -3.18 -2.44
C ARG A 67 23.15 -1.73 -2.86
N VAL A 68 22.11 -1.19 -3.48
CA VAL A 68 22.02 0.23 -3.84
C VAL A 68 20.74 0.78 -3.23
N MET A 69 20.88 1.79 -2.38
CA MET A 69 19.74 2.42 -1.71
C MET A 69 19.04 3.39 -2.65
N LEU A 70 17.70 3.39 -2.64
CA LEU A 70 16.88 4.24 -3.49
C LEU A 70 15.92 5.06 -2.62
N VAL A 71 16.08 6.39 -2.64
CA VAL A 71 15.32 7.36 -1.83
C VAL A 71 14.69 8.39 -2.77
N ALA A 72 13.49 8.13 -3.23
CA ALA A 72 12.81 9.03 -4.15
C ALA A 72 11.29 8.93 -4.01
N GLU A 73 10.60 10.00 -4.37
CA GLU A 73 9.16 10.04 -4.58
C GLU A 73 8.78 9.18 -5.80
N ASN A 74 7.48 8.91 -5.96
CA ASN A 74 6.95 8.23 -7.14
C ASN A 74 7.19 9.08 -8.39
N ARG A 75 8.03 8.59 -9.29
CA ARG A 75 8.44 9.26 -10.53
C ARG A 75 9.06 8.26 -11.50
N PRO A 76 9.12 8.57 -12.82
CA PRO A 76 9.72 7.66 -13.82
C PRO A 76 11.12 7.18 -13.45
N GLU A 77 11.95 8.08 -12.92
CA GLU A 77 13.34 7.79 -12.56
C GLU A 77 13.44 6.79 -11.41
N TRP A 78 12.43 6.71 -10.53
CA TRP A 78 12.39 5.72 -9.46
C TRP A 78 12.37 4.29 -10.05
N LEU A 79 11.44 4.03 -10.99
CA LEU A 79 11.30 2.71 -11.60
C LEU A 79 12.47 2.39 -12.53
N ILE A 80 13.00 3.38 -13.26
CA ILE A 80 14.21 3.24 -14.08
C ILE A 80 15.42 2.88 -13.20
N ALA A 81 15.55 3.53 -12.02
CA ALA A 81 16.64 3.22 -11.07
C ALA A 81 16.53 1.79 -10.54
N ASP A 82 15.33 1.37 -10.12
CA ASP A 82 15.08 0.04 -9.59
C ASP A 82 15.44 -1.04 -10.62
N LEU A 83 14.96 -0.90 -11.87
CA LEU A 83 15.29 -1.81 -12.95
C LEU A 83 16.79 -1.78 -13.32
N ALA A 84 17.43 -0.60 -13.29
CA ALA A 84 18.86 -0.47 -13.59
C ALA A 84 19.75 -1.10 -12.51
N ILE A 85 19.38 -0.98 -11.25
CA ILE A 85 20.06 -1.65 -10.13
C ILE A 85 20.00 -3.17 -10.33
N MET A 86 18.83 -3.71 -10.60
CA MET A 86 18.66 -5.13 -10.89
C MET A 86 19.37 -5.56 -12.18
N ALA A 87 19.38 -4.71 -13.23
CA ALA A 87 20.11 -4.96 -14.49
C ALA A 87 21.64 -4.95 -14.30
N ALA A 88 22.14 -4.27 -13.27
CA ALA A 88 23.56 -4.33 -12.86
C ALA A 88 23.88 -5.60 -12.04
N GLY A 89 22.91 -6.46 -11.77
CA GLY A 89 23.03 -7.61 -10.87
C GLY A 89 23.04 -7.24 -9.40
N CYS A 90 22.68 -6.00 -9.08
CA CYS A 90 22.62 -5.48 -7.72
C CYS A 90 21.21 -5.66 -7.10
N VAL A 91 21.13 -5.42 -5.80
CA VAL A 91 19.90 -5.55 -5.00
C VAL A 91 19.41 -4.15 -4.64
N THR A 92 18.18 -3.81 -4.98
CA THR A 92 17.59 -2.52 -4.62
C THR A 92 17.23 -2.48 -3.13
N VAL A 93 17.53 -1.35 -2.48
CA VAL A 93 17.09 -1.07 -1.11
C VAL A 93 16.17 0.16 -1.13
N PRO A 94 14.90 -0.01 -1.50
CA PRO A 94 13.97 1.11 -1.55
C PRO A 94 13.61 1.56 -0.14
N THR A 95 13.62 2.88 0.09
CA THR A 95 13.35 3.45 1.41
C THR A 95 12.33 4.58 1.34
N TYR A 96 11.64 4.81 2.45
CA TYR A 96 10.63 5.85 2.52
C TYR A 96 11.24 7.26 2.48
N THR A 97 10.56 8.15 1.79
CA THR A 97 10.91 9.58 1.72
C THR A 97 10.72 10.32 3.05
N THR A 98 9.99 9.71 3.98
CA THR A 98 9.73 10.21 5.33
C THR A 98 10.74 9.71 6.37
N ASN A 99 11.72 8.89 5.97
CA ASN A 99 12.73 8.38 6.89
C ASN A 99 13.59 9.52 7.43
N THR A 100 13.89 9.42 8.73
CA THR A 100 14.82 10.31 9.42
C THR A 100 16.27 9.93 9.13
N THR A 101 17.23 10.78 9.50
CA THR A 101 18.67 10.44 9.44
C THR A 101 18.98 9.16 10.21
N ARG A 102 18.34 8.94 11.35
CA ARG A 102 18.51 7.71 12.16
C ARG A 102 18.05 6.46 11.39
N ASP A 103 16.91 6.54 10.73
CA ASP A 103 16.38 5.42 9.93
C ASP A 103 17.31 5.13 8.75
N HIS A 104 17.75 6.17 8.04
CA HIS A 104 18.73 6.02 6.96
C HIS A 104 20.05 5.42 7.43
N THR A 105 20.57 5.86 8.57
CA THR A 105 21.81 5.30 9.16
C THR A 105 21.63 3.81 9.47
N HIS A 106 20.50 3.45 10.09
CA HIS A 106 20.22 2.04 10.37
C HIS A 106 20.17 1.20 9.09
N ILE A 107 19.41 1.66 8.08
CA ILE A 107 19.24 0.92 6.82
C ILE A 107 20.56 0.82 6.06
N LEU A 108 21.35 1.89 5.95
CA LEU A 108 22.65 1.87 5.30
C LEU A 108 23.61 0.89 5.99
N THR A 109 23.71 0.96 7.31
CA THR A 109 24.59 0.08 8.08
C THR A 109 24.15 -1.38 7.99
N ASN A 110 22.85 -1.64 8.15
CA ASN A 110 22.33 -3.01 8.12
C ASN A 110 22.40 -3.64 6.73
N SER A 111 22.06 -2.89 5.68
CA SER A 111 22.10 -3.38 4.29
C SER A 111 23.52 -3.44 3.73
N GLY A 112 24.46 -2.61 4.23
CA GLY A 112 25.77 -2.41 3.64
C GLY A 112 25.67 -1.89 2.19
N ALA A 113 24.78 -0.91 1.96
CA ALA A 113 24.58 -0.37 0.62
C ALA A 113 25.82 0.37 0.11
N ARG A 114 26.25 0.08 -1.12
CA ARG A 114 27.46 0.61 -1.75
C ARG A 114 27.29 2.01 -2.32
N ALA A 115 26.08 2.32 -2.77
CA ALA A 115 25.72 3.60 -3.34
C ALA A 115 24.28 3.97 -2.95
N VAL A 116 23.94 5.25 -3.05
CA VAL A 116 22.59 5.76 -2.88
C VAL A 116 22.15 6.56 -4.09
N ILE A 117 20.87 6.41 -4.47
CA ILE A 117 20.20 7.26 -5.46
C ILE A 117 19.16 8.09 -4.71
N VAL A 118 19.19 9.41 -4.84
CA VAL A 118 18.28 10.32 -4.16
C VAL A 118 17.65 11.31 -5.12
N SER A 119 16.33 11.54 -5.00
CA SER A 119 15.62 12.36 -5.99
C SER A 119 15.88 13.85 -5.84
N SER A 120 15.88 14.39 -4.63
CA SER A 120 15.80 15.84 -4.41
C SER A 120 16.71 16.33 -3.28
N GLN A 121 17.03 17.62 -3.32
CA GLN A 121 17.76 18.31 -2.26
C GLN A 121 17.07 18.17 -0.90
N LYS A 122 15.73 18.14 -0.88
CA LYS A 122 14.94 17.97 0.35
C LYS A 122 15.23 16.63 1.02
N LEU A 123 15.22 15.53 0.25
CA LEU A 123 15.49 14.19 0.77
C LEU A 123 16.97 14.00 1.12
N ALA A 124 17.85 14.59 0.33
CA ALA A 124 19.29 14.56 0.59
C ALA A 124 19.68 15.12 1.96
N LYS A 125 18.92 16.09 2.50
CA LYS A 125 19.20 16.67 3.83
C LYS A 125 19.19 15.63 4.97
N ALA A 126 18.26 14.69 4.95
CA ALA A 126 18.19 13.62 5.95
C ALA A 126 19.14 12.46 5.62
N LEU A 127 19.43 12.23 4.33
CA LEU A 127 20.21 11.09 3.86
C LEU A 127 21.73 11.33 3.95
N ILE A 128 22.25 12.50 3.55
CA ILE A 128 23.68 12.78 3.46
C ILE A 128 24.39 12.55 4.82
N PRO A 129 23.87 13.02 5.96
CA PRO A 129 24.50 12.73 7.25
C PRO A 129 24.63 11.23 7.52
N ALA A 130 23.66 10.42 7.11
CA ALA A 130 23.72 8.96 7.27
C ALA A 130 24.78 8.33 6.35
N VAL A 131 24.94 8.83 5.11
CA VAL A 131 26.00 8.39 4.20
C VAL A 131 27.40 8.64 4.79
N LEU A 132 27.60 9.76 5.47
CA LEU A 132 28.87 10.10 6.10
C LEU A 132 29.28 9.16 7.25
N PHE A 133 28.28 8.56 7.91
CA PHE A 133 28.52 7.55 8.95
C PHE A 133 28.69 6.13 8.38
N SER A 134 28.41 5.93 7.09
CA SER A 134 28.54 4.61 6.46
C SER A 134 29.99 4.33 6.07
N SER A 135 30.49 3.14 6.38
CA SER A 135 31.79 2.65 5.91
C SER A 135 31.75 2.15 4.47
N ASP A 136 30.58 1.82 3.94
CA ASP A 136 30.41 1.12 2.67
C ASP A 136 29.89 2.03 1.56
N CYS A 137 29.12 3.06 1.89
CA CYS A 137 28.47 3.94 0.94
C CYS A 137 29.32 5.18 0.65
N HIS A 138 29.81 5.30 -0.59
CA HIS A 138 30.67 6.42 -0.98
C HIS A 138 30.15 7.16 -2.22
N ASP A 139 29.18 6.63 -2.94
CA ASP A 139 28.64 7.21 -4.17
C ASP A 139 27.18 7.64 -3.96
N VAL A 140 26.92 8.93 -4.20
CA VAL A 140 25.60 9.57 -4.12
C VAL A 140 25.19 10.04 -5.49
N ILE A 141 24.11 9.49 -6.03
CA ILE A 141 23.55 9.85 -7.35
C ILE A 141 22.32 10.72 -7.11
N GLY A 142 22.40 11.99 -7.54
CA GLY A 142 21.28 12.93 -7.48
C GLY A 142 20.44 12.88 -8.75
N ILE A 143 19.14 12.62 -8.63
CA ILE A 143 18.20 12.73 -9.77
C ILE A 143 18.05 14.21 -10.14
N GLU A 144 17.86 15.05 -9.14
CA GLU A 144 17.96 16.51 -9.25
C GLU A 144 19.36 16.96 -8.81
N ASP A 145 19.68 18.22 -9.05
CA ASP A 145 20.95 18.80 -8.64
C ASP A 145 21.06 18.86 -7.10
N ILE A 146 21.95 18.06 -6.54
CA ILE A 146 22.21 18.00 -5.09
C ILE A 146 23.41 18.88 -4.76
N ARG A 147 23.14 19.99 -4.09
CA ARG A 147 24.15 20.96 -3.68
C ARG A 147 24.58 20.71 -2.25
N THR A 148 25.86 20.54 -2.05
CA THR A 148 26.49 20.50 -0.74
C THR A 148 27.23 21.82 -0.52
N GLY A 149 26.91 22.55 0.55
CA GLY A 149 27.53 23.84 0.86
C GLY A 149 29.04 23.77 1.17
N GLN A 150 29.55 22.58 1.42
CA GLN A 150 30.97 22.25 1.62
C GLN A 150 31.27 20.89 1.00
N PRO A 151 32.56 20.63 0.61
CA PRO A 151 32.97 19.31 0.19
C PRO A 151 32.66 18.29 1.29
N VAL A 152 31.90 17.27 0.94
CA VAL A 152 31.55 16.19 1.86
C VAL A 152 32.67 15.15 1.78
N ASN A 153 33.60 15.17 2.73
CA ASN A 153 34.72 14.23 2.76
C ASN A 153 34.20 12.78 2.80
N GLY A 154 34.64 11.97 1.83
CA GLY A 154 34.33 10.55 1.74
C GLY A 154 33.13 10.21 0.84
N ALA A 155 32.31 11.16 0.38
CA ALA A 155 31.24 10.92 -0.56
C ALA A 155 31.52 11.59 -1.93
N LYS A 156 31.23 10.83 -3.00
CA LYS A 156 31.32 11.32 -4.39
C LYS A 156 29.89 11.56 -4.91
N PHE A 157 29.67 12.72 -5.50
CA PHE A 157 28.36 13.09 -6.06
C PHE A 157 28.37 12.92 -7.58
N HIS A 158 27.30 12.31 -8.09
CA HIS A 158 27.09 12.05 -9.51
C HIS A 158 25.73 12.61 -9.92
N HIS A 159 25.65 13.15 -11.14
CA HIS A 159 24.41 13.67 -11.68
C HIS A 159 23.69 12.58 -12.49
N TRP A 160 22.45 12.31 -12.18
CA TRP A 160 21.60 11.35 -12.89
C TRP A 160 21.64 11.55 -14.41
N ALA A 161 21.46 12.81 -14.85
CA ALA A 161 21.39 13.14 -16.26
C ALA A 161 22.65 12.71 -17.04
N GLU A 162 23.83 12.81 -16.43
CA GLU A 162 25.09 12.38 -17.03
C GLU A 162 25.17 10.85 -17.12
N LEU A 163 24.75 10.16 -16.06
CA LEU A 163 24.81 8.69 -15.98
C LEU A 163 23.87 8.02 -16.98
N VAL A 164 22.65 8.57 -17.14
CA VAL A 164 21.66 8.02 -18.11
C VAL A 164 21.93 8.47 -19.55
N ALA A 165 22.72 9.52 -19.77
CA ALA A 165 23.17 9.92 -21.10
C ALA A 165 24.34 9.07 -21.62
N GLY A 166 24.94 8.25 -20.77
CA GLY A 166 26.05 7.36 -21.09
C GLY A 166 25.70 6.27 -22.12
N PRO A 167 26.68 5.44 -22.48
CA PRO A 167 26.47 4.32 -23.40
C PRO A 167 25.39 3.36 -22.87
N ALA A 168 24.48 2.97 -23.76
CA ALA A 168 23.40 2.05 -23.48
C ALA A 168 23.53 0.80 -24.35
N ASP A 169 23.90 -0.31 -23.74
CA ASP A 169 24.03 -1.61 -24.42
C ASP A 169 23.06 -2.62 -23.80
N LEU A 170 21.94 -2.82 -24.50
CA LEU A 170 20.93 -3.80 -24.09
C LEU A 170 21.40 -5.26 -24.27
N GLY A 171 22.35 -5.50 -25.17
CA GLY A 171 22.99 -6.81 -25.34
C GLY A 171 23.77 -7.17 -24.08
N ALA A 172 24.64 -6.29 -23.61
CA ALA A 172 25.39 -6.48 -22.36
C ALA A 172 24.48 -6.63 -21.12
N VAL A 173 23.32 -5.95 -21.10
CA VAL A 173 22.31 -6.17 -20.05
C VAL A 173 21.77 -7.59 -20.13
N ARG A 174 21.36 -8.07 -21.32
CA ARG A 174 20.82 -9.44 -21.53
C ARG A 174 21.81 -10.49 -21.09
N ASP A 175 23.07 -10.35 -21.49
CA ASP A 175 24.14 -11.29 -21.13
C ASP A 175 24.32 -11.36 -19.59
N ARG A 176 24.27 -10.23 -18.92
CA ARG A 176 24.43 -10.16 -17.45
C ARG A 176 23.25 -10.79 -16.72
N ILE A 177 22.03 -10.46 -17.11
CA ILE A 177 20.83 -10.98 -16.43
C ILE A 177 20.53 -12.44 -16.76
N ALA A 178 21.17 -13.02 -17.80
CA ALA A 178 21.05 -14.45 -18.11
C ALA A 178 21.54 -15.34 -16.95
N GLY A 179 22.46 -14.84 -16.12
CA GLY A 179 22.93 -15.52 -14.91
C GLY A 179 22.04 -15.30 -13.67
N ILE A 180 21.00 -14.46 -13.76
CA ILE A 180 20.11 -14.14 -12.63
C ILE A 180 18.84 -14.99 -12.72
N GLY A 181 18.60 -15.80 -11.69
CA GLY A 181 17.43 -16.67 -11.60
C GLY A 181 16.35 -16.14 -10.68
N ARG A 182 15.23 -16.84 -10.64
CA ARG A 182 14.08 -16.49 -9.80
C ARG A 182 14.42 -16.46 -8.29
N GLY A 183 15.36 -17.32 -7.85
CA GLY A 183 15.80 -17.38 -6.44
C GLY A 183 16.77 -16.27 -6.01
N ASP A 184 17.32 -15.48 -6.95
CA ASP A 184 18.25 -14.39 -6.61
C ASP A 184 17.50 -13.19 -6.04
N LEU A 185 18.15 -12.46 -5.14
CA LEU A 185 17.56 -11.29 -4.50
C LEU A 185 17.33 -10.15 -5.50
N ALA A 186 16.11 -9.64 -5.53
CA ALA A 186 15.73 -8.45 -6.28
C ALA A 186 15.83 -7.19 -5.42
N CYS A 187 15.27 -7.25 -4.19
CA CYS A 187 15.29 -6.09 -3.30
C CYS A 187 15.27 -6.47 -1.81
N LEU A 188 15.68 -5.53 -0.98
CA LEU A 188 15.54 -5.56 0.47
C LEU A 188 14.54 -4.47 0.89
N ILE A 189 13.32 -4.86 1.23
CA ILE A 189 12.29 -3.92 1.68
C ILE A 189 12.26 -3.87 3.20
N TYR A 190 12.57 -2.70 3.77
CA TYR A 190 12.58 -2.51 5.20
C TYR A 190 11.19 -2.24 5.74
N THR A 191 10.74 -3.10 6.66
CA THR A 191 9.44 -2.97 7.35
C THR A 191 9.65 -2.49 8.78
N SER A 192 8.82 -1.53 9.22
CA SER A 192 8.76 -1.14 10.62
C SER A 192 8.09 -2.27 11.42
N GLY A 193 8.89 -3.09 12.09
CA GLY A 193 8.35 -4.04 13.06
C GLY A 193 7.63 -3.32 14.21
N THR A 194 6.66 -4.00 14.85
CA THR A 194 5.82 -3.45 15.92
C THR A 194 6.56 -3.10 17.24
N GLY A 195 7.89 -3.17 17.28
CA GLY A 195 8.62 -2.91 18.54
C GLY A 195 10.12 -2.82 18.41
N GLY A 196 10.69 -2.54 17.24
CA GLY A 196 12.15 -2.48 17.08
C GLY A 196 12.60 -1.72 15.83
N ALA A 197 13.91 -1.74 15.56
CA ALA A 197 14.48 -1.19 14.34
C ALA A 197 13.88 -1.88 13.08
N PRO A 198 13.76 -1.17 11.95
CA PRO A 198 13.25 -1.73 10.70
C PRO A 198 14.04 -2.97 10.28
N ARG A 199 13.32 -4.01 9.79
CA ARG A 199 13.91 -5.27 9.33
C ARG A 199 13.85 -5.35 7.82
N GLY A 200 14.98 -5.72 7.19
CA GLY A 200 15.08 -5.89 5.74
C GLY A 200 14.52 -7.24 5.30
N VAL A 201 13.38 -7.24 4.62
CA VAL A 201 12.76 -8.43 4.03
C VAL A 201 13.48 -8.77 2.73
N ARG A 202 13.97 -10.00 2.59
CA ARG A 202 14.71 -10.51 1.43
C ARG A 202 13.74 -10.97 0.35
N GLN A 203 13.40 -10.06 -0.56
CA GLN A 203 12.55 -10.35 -1.71
C GLN A 203 13.39 -10.83 -2.89
N HIS A 204 13.08 -12.02 -3.39
CA HIS A 204 13.73 -12.55 -4.60
C HIS A 204 12.88 -12.29 -5.85
N HIS A 205 13.49 -12.37 -7.03
CA HIS A 205 12.80 -12.11 -8.29
C HIS A 205 11.56 -12.99 -8.47
N GLY A 206 11.64 -14.25 -8.10
CA GLY A 206 10.54 -15.21 -8.20
C GLY A 206 9.34 -14.84 -7.35
N ALA A 207 9.54 -14.27 -6.14
CA ALA A 207 8.44 -13.86 -5.28
C ALA A 207 7.57 -12.78 -5.93
N ILE A 208 8.22 -11.78 -6.53
CA ILE A 208 7.52 -10.69 -7.20
C ILE A 208 6.91 -11.18 -8.53
N LEU A 209 7.64 -11.96 -9.32
CA LEU A 209 7.13 -12.55 -10.57
C LEU A 209 5.95 -13.48 -10.34
N HIS A 210 5.93 -14.23 -9.24
CA HIS A 210 4.78 -15.04 -8.82
C HIS A 210 3.54 -14.17 -8.64
N ASN A 211 3.67 -13.06 -7.90
CA ASN A 211 2.57 -12.12 -7.70
C ASN A 211 2.11 -11.49 -9.03
N VAL A 212 3.04 -11.08 -9.89
CA VAL A 212 2.71 -10.54 -11.22
C VAL A 212 1.90 -11.55 -12.03
N ALA A 213 2.35 -12.81 -12.08
CA ALA A 213 1.69 -13.89 -12.82
C ALA A 213 0.29 -14.18 -12.26
N ALA A 214 0.17 -14.30 -10.93
CA ALA A 214 -1.09 -14.58 -10.26
C ALA A 214 -2.12 -13.43 -10.38
N CYS A 215 -1.68 -12.17 -10.27
CA CYS A 215 -2.55 -11.02 -10.50
C CYS A 215 -2.95 -10.89 -11.98
N THR A 216 -2.05 -11.22 -12.90
CA THR A 216 -2.36 -11.26 -14.35
C THR A 216 -3.43 -12.30 -14.65
N GLU A 217 -3.41 -13.46 -13.98
CA GLU A 217 -4.44 -14.49 -14.07
C GLU A 217 -5.83 -13.95 -13.67
N VAL A 218 -5.89 -13.18 -12.56
CA VAL A 218 -7.14 -12.53 -12.14
C VAL A 218 -7.66 -11.58 -13.22
N ILE A 219 -6.80 -10.71 -13.77
CA ILE A 219 -7.22 -9.77 -14.82
C ILE A 219 -7.66 -10.50 -16.09
N ALA A 220 -6.93 -11.52 -16.50
CA ALA A 220 -7.24 -12.27 -17.72
C ALA A 220 -8.57 -13.02 -17.64
N ASN A 221 -8.91 -13.55 -16.48
CA ASN A 221 -10.08 -14.39 -16.28
C ASN A 221 -11.33 -13.63 -15.83
N ASP A 222 -11.18 -12.59 -15.02
CA ASP A 222 -12.30 -11.87 -14.42
C ASP A 222 -12.62 -10.55 -15.12
N PHE A 223 -11.65 -9.98 -15.84
CA PHE A 223 -11.76 -8.72 -16.56
C PHE A 223 -11.27 -8.87 -18.01
N SER A 224 -11.64 -7.98 -18.90
CA SER A 224 -11.04 -7.94 -20.24
C SER A 224 -9.65 -7.33 -20.15
N TRP A 225 -8.61 -8.08 -20.52
CA TRP A 225 -7.24 -7.57 -20.62
C TRP A 225 -7.08 -6.77 -21.92
N GLY A 226 -6.62 -5.55 -21.83
CA GLY A 226 -6.40 -4.63 -22.96
C GLY A 226 -5.20 -3.72 -22.71
N ASP A 227 -5.28 -2.49 -23.24
CA ASP A 227 -4.29 -1.45 -22.95
C ASP A 227 -4.60 -0.84 -21.58
N GLU A 228 -3.95 -1.40 -20.57
CA GLU A 228 -4.18 -1.02 -19.17
C GLU A 228 -3.42 0.27 -18.84
N VAL A 229 -4.03 1.06 -17.97
CA VAL A 229 -3.48 2.31 -17.45
C VAL A 229 -3.59 2.31 -15.95
N PHE A 230 -2.45 2.51 -15.29
CA PHE A 230 -2.34 2.62 -13.85
C PHE A 230 -2.06 4.06 -13.43
N LEU A 231 -2.56 4.45 -12.28
CA LEU A 231 -2.19 5.68 -11.59
C LEU A 231 -1.51 5.33 -10.28
N SER A 232 -0.19 5.52 -10.24
CA SER A 232 0.68 5.25 -9.09
C SER A 232 0.69 6.46 -8.15
N PHE A 233 0.41 6.24 -6.85
CA PHE A 233 0.40 7.30 -5.84
C PHE A 233 0.80 6.82 -4.44
N LEU A 234 0.78 5.51 -4.17
CA LEU A 234 1.29 4.96 -2.92
C LEU A 234 2.83 4.97 -2.95
N PRO A 235 3.52 5.00 -1.81
CA PRO A 235 4.98 4.99 -1.80
C PRO A 235 5.56 3.78 -2.55
N ALA A 236 6.33 4.04 -3.62
CA ALA A 236 6.94 2.97 -4.44
C ALA A 236 7.93 2.10 -3.65
N SER A 237 8.46 2.62 -2.54
CA SER A 237 9.29 1.87 -1.58
C SER A 237 8.51 0.85 -0.73
N HIS A 238 7.18 0.91 -0.72
CA HIS A 238 6.35 -0.07 -0.03
C HIS A 238 6.09 -1.27 -0.94
N ALA A 239 6.24 -2.51 -0.42
CA ALA A 239 6.08 -3.74 -1.21
C ALA A 239 4.78 -3.79 -2.04
N TYR A 240 3.69 -3.25 -1.50
CA TYR A 240 2.39 -3.24 -2.18
C TYR A 240 2.40 -2.39 -3.46
N GLU A 241 2.97 -1.18 -3.42
CA GLU A 241 3.10 -0.34 -4.61
C GLU A 241 4.22 -0.85 -5.52
N HIS A 242 5.35 -1.29 -4.96
CA HIS A 242 6.46 -1.85 -5.72
C HIS A 242 6.00 -3.01 -6.61
N SER A 243 5.32 -4.01 -6.03
CA SER A 243 4.82 -5.15 -6.81
C SER A 243 3.54 -4.83 -7.58
N GLY A 244 2.53 -4.21 -6.94
CA GLY A 244 1.21 -3.99 -7.53
C GLY A 244 1.10 -2.76 -8.42
N GLY A 245 1.82 -1.67 -8.11
CA GLY A 245 1.77 -0.41 -8.85
C GLY A 245 2.92 -0.21 -9.84
N GLN A 246 4.01 -1.01 -9.74
CA GLN A 246 5.17 -0.91 -10.63
C GLN A 246 5.39 -2.21 -11.42
N MET A 247 5.67 -3.35 -10.77
CA MET A 247 6.04 -4.59 -11.46
C MET A 247 4.86 -5.27 -12.14
N PHE A 248 3.67 -5.26 -11.54
CA PHE A 248 2.47 -5.82 -12.14
C PHE A 248 2.05 -5.08 -13.42
N PRO A 249 1.99 -3.72 -13.47
CA PRO A 249 1.80 -2.99 -14.72
C PRO A 249 2.82 -3.36 -15.81
N ILE A 250 4.10 -3.54 -15.47
CA ILE A 250 5.11 -4.02 -16.45
C ILE A 250 4.68 -5.38 -16.99
N GLY A 251 4.31 -6.32 -16.13
CA GLY A 251 3.84 -7.65 -16.55
C GLY A 251 2.66 -7.60 -17.52
N LEU A 252 1.77 -6.62 -17.39
CA LEU A 252 0.66 -6.38 -18.30
C LEU A 252 1.04 -5.63 -19.58
N GLY A 253 2.23 -5.05 -19.67
CA GLY A 253 2.61 -4.11 -20.71
C GLY A 253 1.79 -2.81 -20.67
N ALA A 254 1.46 -2.36 -19.47
CA ALA A 254 0.59 -1.23 -19.20
C ALA A 254 1.34 0.11 -19.21
N GLN A 255 0.59 1.20 -19.14
CA GLN A 255 1.10 2.54 -18.91
C GLN A 255 0.97 2.89 -17.42
N ILE A 256 1.99 3.55 -16.87
CA ILE A 256 2.01 3.99 -15.47
C ILE A 256 2.08 5.50 -15.43
N TYR A 257 1.09 6.13 -14.83
CA TYR A 257 1.06 7.56 -14.54
C TYR A 257 1.44 7.77 -13.07
N PHE A 258 2.33 8.69 -12.80
CA PHE A 258 2.71 9.07 -11.44
C PHE A 258 1.91 10.30 -11.01
N ALA A 259 1.10 10.15 -9.95
CA ALA A 259 0.29 11.25 -9.44
C ALA A 259 1.17 12.40 -8.91
N GLU A 260 0.70 13.64 -9.10
CA GLU A 260 1.42 14.84 -8.65
C GLU A 260 1.52 14.91 -7.12
N SER A 261 0.43 14.62 -6.43
CA SER A 261 0.32 14.55 -4.97
C SER A 261 -1.02 13.93 -4.55
N LEU A 262 -1.20 13.66 -3.26
CA LEU A 262 -2.48 13.15 -2.73
C LEU A 262 -3.61 14.17 -2.86
N GLU A 263 -3.32 15.47 -2.74
CA GLU A 263 -4.29 16.57 -2.91
C GLU A 263 -4.80 16.64 -4.36
N LYS A 264 -3.93 16.36 -5.33
CA LYS A 264 -4.23 16.36 -6.77
C LYS A 264 -4.80 15.04 -7.29
N LEU A 265 -4.82 13.99 -6.46
CA LEU A 265 -5.18 12.64 -6.89
C LEU A 265 -6.54 12.58 -7.60
N ALA A 266 -7.57 13.27 -7.08
CA ALA A 266 -8.90 13.28 -7.70
C ALA A 266 -8.86 13.88 -9.11
N THR A 267 -8.13 14.99 -9.30
CA THR A 267 -7.93 15.61 -10.62
C THR A 267 -7.15 14.69 -11.55
N ASN A 268 -6.07 14.06 -11.04
CA ASN A 268 -5.28 13.13 -11.83
C ASN A 268 -6.10 11.90 -12.26
N ILE A 269 -7.00 11.38 -11.43
CA ILE A 269 -7.91 10.28 -11.80
C ILE A 269 -8.81 10.69 -12.99
N GLU A 270 -9.39 11.90 -12.95
CA GLU A 270 -10.26 12.40 -14.02
C GLU A 270 -9.48 12.62 -15.34
N GLU A 271 -8.25 13.13 -15.26
CA GLU A 271 -7.37 13.37 -16.42
C GLU A 271 -6.85 12.08 -17.04
N VAL A 272 -6.25 11.21 -16.22
CA VAL A 272 -5.58 9.97 -16.65
C VAL A 272 -6.56 8.88 -17.04
N ARG A 273 -7.73 8.85 -16.38
CA ARG A 273 -8.75 7.84 -16.59
C ARG A 273 -8.20 6.42 -16.47
N PRO A 274 -7.67 6.03 -15.30
CA PRO A 274 -7.04 4.74 -15.11
C PRO A 274 -8.02 3.59 -15.31
N THR A 275 -7.50 2.41 -15.70
CA THR A 275 -8.29 1.18 -15.80
C THR A 275 -8.20 0.35 -14.54
N LEU A 276 -7.05 0.41 -13.85
CA LEU A 276 -6.77 -0.27 -12.59
C LEU A 276 -6.06 0.68 -11.63
N MET A 277 -6.36 0.58 -10.35
CA MET A 277 -5.68 1.34 -9.29
C MET A 277 -5.39 0.45 -8.09
N ILE A 278 -4.17 0.57 -7.57
CA ILE A 278 -3.77 0.01 -6.28
C ILE A 278 -4.03 1.09 -5.23
N VAL A 279 -4.82 0.76 -4.21
CA VAL A 279 -5.32 1.75 -3.26
C VAL A 279 -5.28 1.22 -1.82
N VAL A 280 -5.42 2.12 -0.86
CA VAL A 280 -5.55 1.79 0.56
C VAL A 280 -6.92 2.21 1.09
N PRO A 281 -7.47 1.56 2.13
CA PRO A 281 -8.78 1.85 2.70
C PRO A 281 -8.99 3.33 3.04
N ARG A 282 -7.97 4.00 3.56
CA ARG A 282 -8.05 5.42 3.94
C ARG A 282 -8.45 6.35 2.79
N LEU A 283 -8.04 6.03 1.55
CA LEU A 283 -8.47 6.78 0.38
C LEU A 283 -10.00 6.71 0.21
N PHE A 284 -10.58 5.52 0.36
CA PHE A 284 -12.02 5.33 0.23
C PHE A 284 -12.80 6.03 1.33
N GLU A 285 -12.31 6.02 2.56
CA GLU A 285 -12.91 6.76 3.69
C GLU A 285 -12.98 8.25 3.37
N MET A 286 -11.84 8.84 2.94
CA MET A 286 -11.79 10.26 2.56
C MET A 286 -12.71 10.58 1.37
N LEU A 287 -12.73 9.73 0.34
CA LEU A 287 -13.60 9.93 -0.83
C LEU A 287 -15.07 9.82 -0.45
N ARG A 288 -15.46 8.85 0.39
CA ARG A 288 -16.81 8.71 0.92
C ARG A 288 -17.24 9.98 1.66
N GLN A 289 -16.42 10.48 2.59
CA GLN A 289 -16.72 11.70 3.34
C GLN A 289 -16.91 12.91 2.42
N ARG A 290 -16.00 13.12 1.46
CA ARG A 290 -16.12 14.20 0.46
C ARG A 290 -17.39 14.10 -0.37
N MET A 291 -17.74 12.87 -0.80
CA MET A 291 -18.97 12.63 -1.58
C MET A 291 -20.22 12.90 -0.75
N LEU A 292 -20.28 12.46 0.51
CA LEU A 292 -21.39 12.72 1.42
C LEU A 292 -21.57 14.23 1.65
N LYS A 293 -20.51 14.96 2.02
CA LYS A 293 -20.54 16.42 2.19
C LYS A 293 -21.00 17.15 0.91
N ALA A 294 -20.57 16.68 -0.28
CA ALA A 294 -20.98 17.29 -1.56
C ALA A 294 -22.46 17.04 -1.88
N ILE A 295 -22.99 15.86 -1.56
CA ILE A 295 -24.41 15.52 -1.77
C ILE A 295 -25.30 16.30 -0.78
N GLU A 296 -24.92 16.37 0.49
CA GLU A 296 -25.61 17.14 1.52
C GLU A 296 -25.74 18.64 1.13
N LYS A 297 -24.65 19.24 0.61
CA LYS A 297 -24.70 20.62 0.09
C LYS A 297 -25.64 20.80 -1.10
N GLN A 298 -25.89 19.77 -1.91
CA GLN A 298 -26.83 19.81 -3.03
C GLN A 298 -28.30 19.60 -2.59
N GLY A 299 -28.51 19.03 -1.41
CA GLY A 299 -29.82 18.82 -0.75
C GLY A 299 -30.77 17.87 -1.46
N GLY A 300 -31.87 17.55 -0.79
CA GLY A 300 -33.13 16.99 -1.25
C GLY A 300 -33.08 15.79 -2.20
N LEU A 301 -32.92 16.00 -3.50
CA LEU A 301 -32.98 14.92 -4.50
C LEU A 301 -31.71 14.05 -4.51
N GLY A 302 -30.55 14.67 -4.27
CA GLY A 302 -29.27 13.96 -4.21
C GLY A 302 -29.22 12.95 -3.06
N GLU A 303 -29.63 13.37 -1.88
CA GLU A 303 -29.71 12.52 -0.69
C GLU A 303 -30.69 11.35 -0.86
N LYS A 304 -31.89 11.62 -1.43
CA LYS A 304 -32.88 10.56 -1.73
C LYS A 304 -32.35 9.54 -2.71
N LEU A 305 -31.66 9.99 -3.78
CA LEU A 305 -31.04 9.09 -4.77
C LEU A 305 -29.91 8.27 -4.14
N LEU A 306 -29.08 8.88 -3.30
CA LEU A 306 -28.03 8.16 -2.59
C LEU A 306 -28.62 7.12 -1.63
N GLY A 307 -29.59 7.50 -0.79
CA GLY A 307 -30.26 6.58 0.12
C GLY A 307 -30.90 5.37 -0.62
N LYS A 308 -31.52 5.63 -1.78
CA LYS A 308 -32.08 4.56 -2.62
C LYS A 308 -30.98 3.69 -3.26
N ALA A 309 -29.88 4.31 -3.71
CA ALA A 309 -28.72 3.57 -4.23
C ALA A 309 -28.11 2.63 -3.21
N LEU A 310 -27.94 3.09 -1.96
CA LEU A 310 -27.41 2.29 -0.87
C LEU A 310 -28.34 1.14 -0.49
N SER A 311 -29.64 1.39 -0.39
CA SER A 311 -30.66 0.35 -0.10
C SER A 311 -30.68 -0.73 -1.20
N ILE A 312 -30.75 -0.34 -2.48
CA ILE A 312 -30.74 -1.26 -3.63
C ILE A 312 -29.40 -2.00 -3.71
N GLY A 313 -28.30 -1.29 -3.48
CA GLY A 313 -26.96 -1.86 -3.51
C GLY A 313 -26.76 -2.92 -2.42
N LYS A 314 -27.19 -2.64 -1.19
CA LYS A 314 -27.16 -3.59 -0.09
C LYS A 314 -28.00 -4.83 -0.39
N GLN A 315 -29.24 -4.66 -0.84
CA GLN A 315 -30.10 -5.78 -1.18
C GLN A 315 -29.52 -6.66 -2.27
N ARG A 316 -28.97 -6.04 -3.36
CA ARG A 316 -28.27 -6.78 -4.42
C ARG A 316 -27.06 -7.53 -3.91
N TYR A 317 -26.30 -6.93 -2.97
CA TYR A 317 -25.16 -7.56 -2.33
C TYR A 317 -25.56 -8.78 -1.50
N ASP A 318 -26.60 -8.63 -0.67
CA ASP A 318 -27.07 -9.66 0.26
C ASP A 318 -27.77 -10.84 -0.46
N THR A 319 -28.61 -10.55 -1.47
CA THR A 319 -29.50 -11.54 -2.10
C THR A 319 -29.19 -11.86 -3.56
N GLY A 320 -28.26 -11.13 -4.20
CA GLY A 320 -27.95 -11.25 -5.63
C GLY A 320 -29.00 -10.61 -6.57
N SER A 321 -30.14 -10.14 -6.06
CA SER A 321 -31.27 -9.64 -6.83
C SER A 321 -31.91 -8.39 -6.21
N ILE A 322 -32.81 -7.75 -6.96
CA ILE A 322 -33.64 -6.65 -6.46
C ILE A 322 -35.11 -6.90 -6.83
N PRO A 323 -36.07 -6.46 -5.99
CA PRO A 323 -37.47 -6.57 -6.30
C PRO A 323 -37.84 -5.82 -7.59
N LEU A 324 -38.84 -6.33 -8.35
CA LEU A 324 -39.35 -5.67 -9.56
C LEU A 324 -39.83 -4.24 -9.30
N ALA A 325 -40.40 -3.99 -8.12
CA ALA A 325 -40.83 -2.65 -7.69
C ALA A 325 -39.69 -1.62 -7.63
N ASP A 326 -38.44 -2.07 -7.41
CA ASP A 326 -37.28 -1.20 -7.32
C ASP A 326 -36.56 -0.95 -8.68
N TRP A 327 -36.98 -1.63 -9.76
CA TRP A 327 -36.39 -1.48 -11.08
C TRP A 327 -36.40 -0.04 -11.62
N PRO A 328 -37.50 0.74 -11.55
CA PRO A 328 -37.47 2.12 -11.99
C PRO A 328 -36.48 2.99 -11.22
N ALA A 329 -36.39 2.76 -9.90
CA ALA A 329 -35.43 3.46 -9.05
C ALA A 329 -33.97 3.05 -9.36
N ASP A 330 -33.70 1.77 -9.63
CA ASP A 330 -32.36 1.31 -10.04
C ASP A 330 -31.93 1.93 -11.38
N ILE A 331 -32.85 2.05 -12.34
CA ILE A 331 -32.58 2.73 -13.61
C ILE A 331 -32.22 4.20 -13.36
N ALA A 332 -33.00 4.91 -12.54
CA ALA A 332 -32.72 6.30 -12.18
C ALA A 332 -31.37 6.46 -11.48
N VAL A 333 -31.08 5.62 -10.47
CA VAL A 333 -29.80 5.57 -9.76
C VAL A 333 -28.65 5.33 -10.75
N ARG A 334 -28.80 4.37 -11.66
CA ARG A 334 -27.78 4.04 -12.64
C ARG A 334 -27.47 5.19 -13.59
N LEU A 335 -28.50 5.86 -14.11
CA LEU A 335 -28.34 6.94 -15.09
C LEU A 335 -27.86 8.26 -14.44
N LEU A 336 -28.40 8.61 -13.28
CA LEU A 336 -28.18 9.91 -12.65
C LEU A 336 -27.01 9.92 -11.65
N LEU A 337 -26.80 8.81 -10.93
CA LEU A 337 -25.79 8.76 -9.87
C LEU A 337 -24.57 7.92 -10.26
N LYS A 338 -24.77 6.63 -10.62
CA LYS A 338 -23.65 5.73 -10.93
C LYS A 338 -22.80 6.21 -12.10
N LYS A 339 -23.44 6.74 -13.16
CA LYS A 339 -22.73 7.32 -14.30
C LYS A 339 -21.91 8.55 -13.90
N LYS A 340 -22.46 9.42 -13.04
CA LYS A 340 -21.76 10.60 -12.53
C LYS A 340 -20.55 10.20 -11.67
N VAL A 341 -20.73 9.19 -10.80
CA VAL A 341 -19.65 8.63 -9.98
C VAL A 341 -18.59 7.98 -10.88
N ALA A 342 -18.96 7.11 -11.81
CA ALA A 342 -18.03 6.48 -12.73
C ALA A 342 -17.17 7.51 -13.47
N ASN A 343 -17.77 8.62 -13.94
CA ASN A 343 -17.04 9.70 -14.62
C ASN A 343 -15.99 10.37 -13.70
N LYS A 344 -16.29 10.52 -12.40
CA LYS A 344 -15.34 11.03 -11.40
C LYS A 344 -14.13 10.10 -11.19
N PHE A 345 -14.30 8.82 -11.50
CA PHE A 345 -13.22 7.82 -11.52
C PHE A 345 -12.69 7.58 -12.95
N GLY A 346 -12.82 8.57 -13.85
CA GLY A 346 -12.30 8.52 -15.21
C GLY A 346 -13.16 7.74 -16.22
N GLY A 347 -14.27 7.12 -15.81
CA GLY A 347 -15.27 6.48 -16.66
C GLY A 347 -14.88 5.13 -17.28
N ARG A 348 -13.65 4.60 -17.02
CA ARG A 348 -13.19 3.31 -17.57
C ARG A 348 -12.52 2.41 -16.55
N ILE A 349 -12.63 2.74 -15.26
CA ILE A 349 -12.04 1.92 -14.20
C ILE A 349 -12.72 0.55 -14.14
N LYS A 350 -11.94 -0.50 -14.19
CA LYS A 350 -12.35 -1.90 -14.12
C LYS A 350 -12.41 -2.38 -12.68
N ALA A 351 -11.35 -2.09 -11.93
CA ALA A 351 -11.24 -2.44 -10.52
C ALA A 351 -10.31 -1.50 -9.78
N MET A 352 -10.59 -1.31 -8.50
CA MET A 352 -9.67 -0.74 -7.51
C MET A 352 -9.35 -1.82 -6.49
N ILE A 353 -8.07 -2.11 -6.31
CA ILE A 353 -7.59 -3.15 -5.41
C ILE A 353 -7.23 -2.48 -4.08
N SER A 354 -7.95 -2.80 -3.02
CA SER A 354 -7.72 -2.27 -1.67
C SER A 354 -6.88 -3.24 -0.85
N GLY A 355 -5.73 -2.78 -0.37
CA GLY A 355 -4.82 -3.59 0.43
C GLY A 355 -4.10 -2.79 1.50
N GLY A 356 -3.23 -3.48 2.27
CA GLY A 356 -2.39 -2.88 3.29
C GLY A 356 -3.04 -2.62 4.65
N ALA A 357 -4.37 -2.53 4.71
CA ALA A 357 -5.16 -2.43 5.95
C ALA A 357 -6.57 -3.01 5.73
N PRO A 358 -7.33 -3.34 6.79
CA PRO A 358 -8.71 -3.77 6.65
C PRO A 358 -9.59 -2.65 6.06
N LEU A 359 -10.45 -3.01 5.10
CA LEU A 359 -11.47 -2.11 4.59
C LEU A 359 -12.72 -2.21 5.46
N ASN A 360 -13.22 -1.08 5.93
CA ASN A 360 -14.49 -1.07 6.65
C ASN A 360 -15.63 -1.54 5.71
N PRO A 361 -16.45 -2.52 6.15
CA PRO A 361 -17.53 -3.09 5.32
C PRO A 361 -18.52 -2.06 4.79
N GLU A 362 -18.88 -1.04 5.60
CA GLU A 362 -19.79 0.03 5.15
C GLU A 362 -19.19 0.87 4.02
N VAL A 363 -17.88 1.14 4.09
CA VAL A 363 -17.17 1.86 3.02
C VAL A 363 -17.15 1.02 1.76
N GLY A 364 -16.86 -0.27 1.87
CA GLY A 364 -16.92 -1.22 0.76
C GLY A 364 -18.30 -1.27 0.12
N LEU A 365 -19.35 -1.42 0.93
CA LEU A 365 -20.73 -1.47 0.48
C LEU A 365 -21.18 -0.15 -0.16
N PHE A 366 -20.74 0.99 0.36
CA PHE A 366 -21.01 2.31 -0.23
C PHE A 366 -20.54 2.38 -1.68
N PHE A 367 -19.27 2.07 -1.95
CA PHE A 367 -18.72 2.13 -3.31
C PHE A 367 -19.30 1.03 -4.21
N HIS A 368 -19.53 -0.18 -3.69
CA HIS A 368 -20.22 -1.24 -4.41
C HIS A 368 -21.61 -0.79 -4.86
N SER A 369 -22.38 -0.15 -3.97
CA SER A 369 -23.73 0.38 -4.26
C SER A 369 -23.71 1.45 -5.35
N LEU A 370 -22.62 2.22 -5.44
CA LEU A 370 -22.39 3.23 -6.47
C LEU A 370 -21.84 2.65 -7.79
N GLY A 371 -21.64 1.33 -7.87
CA GLY A 371 -21.24 0.63 -9.09
C GLY A 371 -19.75 0.58 -9.36
N LEU A 372 -18.92 0.83 -8.34
CA LEU A 372 -17.46 0.67 -8.44
C LEU A 372 -17.04 -0.74 -7.98
N THR A 373 -16.15 -1.37 -8.74
CA THR A 373 -15.59 -2.66 -8.39
C THR A 373 -14.42 -2.48 -7.43
N LEU A 374 -14.68 -2.79 -6.17
CA LEU A 374 -13.67 -2.83 -5.12
C LEU A 374 -13.27 -4.28 -4.85
N LEU A 375 -11.98 -4.56 -4.91
CA LEU A 375 -11.41 -5.86 -4.59
C LEU A 375 -10.52 -5.71 -3.36
N GLN A 376 -10.84 -6.36 -2.26
CA GLN A 376 -9.90 -6.46 -1.16
C GLN A 376 -8.83 -7.49 -1.47
N GLY A 377 -7.56 -7.09 -1.27
CA GLY A 377 -6.41 -7.97 -1.28
C GLY A 377 -5.76 -8.03 0.09
N TYR A 378 -5.20 -9.18 0.41
CA TYR A 378 -4.45 -9.40 1.63
C TYR A 378 -3.04 -9.86 1.32
N GLY A 379 -2.11 -9.39 2.13
CA GLY A 379 -0.72 -9.80 2.06
C GLY A 379 0.17 -9.01 2.99
N GLN A 380 1.45 -9.33 2.93
CA GLN A 380 2.50 -8.68 3.71
C GLN A 380 3.81 -8.71 2.95
N THR A 381 4.73 -7.83 3.30
CA THR A 381 6.02 -7.72 2.60
C THR A 381 6.73 -9.08 2.52
N GLU A 382 6.61 -9.90 3.55
CA GLU A 382 7.19 -11.24 3.66
C GLU A 382 6.60 -12.27 2.66
N ALA A 383 5.56 -11.89 1.89
CA ALA A 383 4.88 -12.77 0.92
C ALA A 383 4.75 -12.18 -0.49
N GLY A 384 5.64 -11.29 -0.89
CA GLY A 384 5.87 -10.83 -2.23
C GLY A 384 5.04 -9.73 -2.90
N PRO A 385 4.05 -8.98 -2.35
CA PRO A 385 3.44 -9.10 -1.03
C PRO A 385 2.10 -9.85 -1.01
N VAL A 386 1.45 -10.15 -2.14
CA VAL A 386 0.04 -10.55 -2.22
C VAL A 386 -0.14 -12.05 -1.97
N ILE A 387 -1.01 -12.39 -1.01
CA ILE A 387 -1.38 -13.76 -0.66
C ILE A 387 -2.74 -14.12 -1.26
N SER A 388 -3.72 -13.21 -1.15
CA SER A 388 -5.07 -13.42 -1.65
C SER A 388 -5.67 -12.13 -2.20
N CYS A 389 -6.67 -12.26 -3.06
CA CYS A 389 -7.42 -11.12 -3.58
C CYS A 389 -8.85 -11.55 -3.90
N ASN A 390 -9.81 -10.73 -3.52
CA ASN A 390 -11.18 -10.86 -3.99
C ASN A 390 -11.24 -10.76 -5.52
N ARG A 391 -12.17 -11.50 -6.11
CA ARG A 391 -12.36 -11.53 -7.55
C ARG A 391 -13.80 -11.84 -7.92
N PRO A 392 -14.35 -11.26 -9.00
CA PRO A 392 -15.74 -11.46 -9.39
C PRO A 392 -16.17 -12.91 -9.53
N ARG A 393 -15.35 -13.77 -10.16
CA ARG A 393 -15.66 -15.20 -10.36
C ARG A 393 -15.77 -16.02 -9.09
N ALA A 394 -15.06 -15.63 -8.02
CA ALA A 394 -15.14 -16.29 -6.72
C ALA A 394 -16.21 -15.68 -5.81
N GLY A 395 -17.01 -14.73 -6.33
CA GLY A 395 -17.98 -13.97 -5.55
C GLY A 395 -17.27 -12.96 -4.65
N ASN A 396 -17.06 -11.74 -5.17
CA ASN A 396 -16.44 -10.65 -4.40
C ASN A 396 -17.25 -10.35 -3.13
N ARG A 397 -16.65 -10.60 -1.96
CA ARG A 397 -17.25 -10.37 -0.65
C ARG A 397 -16.43 -9.39 0.17
N ILE A 398 -17.12 -8.38 0.70
CA ILE A 398 -16.49 -7.27 1.44
C ILE A 398 -15.90 -7.76 2.78
N GLU A 399 -16.47 -8.80 3.36
CA GLU A 399 -16.02 -9.41 4.63
C GLU A 399 -14.79 -10.32 4.46
N SER A 400 -14.43 -10.62 3.21
CA SER A 400 -13.29 -11.49 2.87
C SER A 400 -12.21 -10.74 2.11
N VAL A 401 -11.02 -11.30 2.09
CA VAL A 401 -9.90 -10.86 1.27
C VAL A 401 -9.69 -11.76 0.04
N GLY A 402 -10.71 -12.57 -0.28
CA GLY A 402 -10.75 -13.46 -1.44
C GLY A 402 -10.04 -14.79 -1.25
N PRO A 403 -10.06 -15.64 -2.29
CA PRO A 403 -9.32 -16.89 -2.30
C PRO A 403 -7.82 -16.63 -2.39
N PRO A 404 -6.98 -17.62 -1.96
CA PRO A 404 -5.54 -17.58 -2.23
C PRO A 404 -5.26 -17.34 -3.72
N LEU A 405 -4.20 -16.60 -4.02
CA LEU A 405 -3.73 -16.43 -5.39
C LEU A 405 -3.22 -17.75 -5.98
N LEU A 406 -3.18 -17.82 -7.31
CA LEU A 406 -2.69 -18.99 -8.04
C LEU A 406 -1.32 -19.45 -7.50
N ALA A 407 -1.17 -20.75 -7.25
CA ALA A 407 0.04 -21.39 -6.73
C ALA A 407 0.52 -20.85 -5.35
N THR A 408 -0.37 -20.24 -4.57
CA THR A 408 -0.15 -19.87 -3.17
C THR A 408 -0.92 -20.83 -2.28
N GLU A 409 -0.23 -21.58 -1.43
CA GLU A 409 -0.84 -22.48 -0.45
C GLU A 409 -1.11 -21.70 0.84
N VAL A 410 -2.31 -21.88 1.39
CA VAL A 410 -2.73 -21.27 2.65
C VAL A 410 -3.38 -22.31 3.54
N ARG A 411 -3.05 -22.28 4.82
CA ARG A 411 -3.76 -23.05 5.87
C ARG A 411 -3.83 -22.23 7.16
N PHE A 412 -4.71 -22.65 8.06
CA PHE A 412 -4.80 -22.09 9.40
C PHE A 412 -4.24 -23.08 10.41
N ALA A 413 -3.45 -22.61 11.37
CA ALA A 413 -2.98 -23.39 12.51
C ALA A 413 -4.13 -23.59 13.53
N GLU A 414 -3.91 -24.41 14.56
CA GLU A 414 -4.91 -24.70 15.60
C GLU A 414 -5.36 -23.43 16.35
N ASP A 415 -4.47 -22.46 16.50
CA ASP A 415 -4.75 -21.16 17.12
C ASP A 415 -5.33 -20.12 16.15
N GLY A 416 -5.67 -20.54 14.92
CA GLY A 416 -6.24 -19.69 13.89
C GLY A 416 -5.24 -18.84 13.13
N GLU A 417 -3.93 -18.97 13.38
CA GLU A 417 -2.90 -18.22 12.62
C GLU A 417 -2.85 -18.68 11.17
N LEU A 418 -2.85 -17.73 10.24
CA LEU A 418 -2.71 -17.98 8.82
C LEU A 418 -1.26 -18.30 8.46
N LEU A 419 -1.06 -19.42 7.80
CA LEU A 419 0.22 -19.91 7.31
C LEU A 419 0.24 -19.90 5.79
N VAL A 420 1.36 -19.47 5.20
CA VAL A 420 1.52 -19.32 3.74
C VAL A 420 2.74 -20.09 3.25
N ARG A 421 2.58 -20.79 2.14
CA ARG A 421 3.68 -21.44 1.41
C ARG A 421 3.53 -21.16 -0.08
N GLY A 422 4.64 -20.89 -0.75
CA GLY A 422 4.70 -20.64 -2.18
C GLY A 422 5.97 -19.90 -2.56
N GLU A 423 6.17 -19.73 -3.85
CA GLU A 423 7.31 -18.97 -4.36
C GLU A 423 7.25 -17.48 -3.97
N ASN A 424 6.06 -16.97 -3.66
CA ASN A 424 5.88 -15.60 -3.16
C ASN A 424 6.48 -15.34 -1.76
N VAL A 425 6.86 -16.39 -1.02
CA VAL A 425 7.41 -16.24 0.34
C VAL A 425 8.86 -15.78 0.28
N MET A 426 9.21 -14.81 1.12
CA MET A 426 10.56 -14.25 1.25
C MET A 426 11.64 -15.29 1.58
N HIS A 427 12.91 -14.98 1.34
CA HIS A 427 14.06 -15.75 1.80
C HIS A 427 14.49 -15.43 3.26
N GLY A 428 13.60 -14.83 4.07
CA GLY A 428 13.88 -14.43 5.43
C GLY A 428 14.26 -12.96 5.58
N TYR A 429 14.70 -12.59 6.77
CA TYR A 429 15.17 -11.23 7.08
C TYR A 429 16.67 -11.11 6.90
N TRP A 430 17.09 -9.96 6.37
CA TRP A 430 18.50 -9.65 6.13
C TRP A 430 19.24 -9.48 7.46
N ASN A 431 20.36 -10.21 7.64
CA ASN A 431 21.17 -10.22 8.85
C ASN A 431 20.35 -10.46 10.14
N ASN A 432 19.31 -11.30 10.07
CA ASN A 432 18.47 -11.60 11.23
C ASN A 432 17.91 -13.04 11.15
N ASP A 433 18.80 -14.01 11.36
CA ASP A 433 18.46 -15.43 11.26
C ASP A 433 17.54 -15.89 12.39
N GLU A 434 17.67 -15.29 13.59
CA GLU A 434 16.80 -15.62 14.73
C GLU A 434 15.33 -15.29 14.41
N GLU A 435 15.04 -14.10 13.93
CA GLU A 435 13.67 -13.73 13.58
C GLU A 435 13.20 -14.46 12.32
N THR A 436 14.10 -14.78 11.39
CA THR A 436 13.79 -15.63 10.23
C THR A 436 13.31 -17.00 10.67
N ALA A 437 14.04 -17.67 11.57
CA ALA A 437 13.65 -18.97 12.11
C ALA A 437 12.36 -18.94 12.95
N ARG A 438 12.01 -17.77 13.47
CA ARG A 438 10.76 -17.57 14.22
C ARG A 438 9.53 -17.58 13.30
N VAL A 439 9.63 -17.00 12.09
CA VAL A 439 8.51 -16.84 11.17
C VAL A 439 8.50 -17.82 10.01
N LEU A 440 9.64 -18.42 9.66
CA LEU A 440 9.74 -19.45 8.62
C LEU A 440 9.98 -20.82 9.26
N LYS A 441 8.98 -21.70 9.21
CA LYS A 441 9.04 -23.05 9.78
C LYS A 441 8.56 -24.09 8.77
N ASP A 442 9.38 -25.08 8.48
CA ASP A 442 9.04 -26.20 7.59
C ASP A 442 8.49 -25.75 6.22
N GLY A 443 9.06 -24.65 5.67
CA GLY A 443 8.64 -24.06 4.40
C GLY A 443 7.36 -23.21 4.47
N TRP A 444 6.80 -22.99 5.67
CA TRP A 444 5.65 -22.13 5.88
C TRP A 444 6.06 -20.81 6.54
N LEU A 445 5.51 -19.74 6.00
CA LEU A 445 5.52 -18.42 6.63
C LEU A 445 4.39 -18.33 7.64
N LEU A 446 4.73 -18.07 8.89
CA LEU A 446 3.81 -17.70 9.96
C LEU A 446 3.53 -16.20 9.84
N THR A 447 2.31 -15.85 9.45
CA THR A 447 1.98 -14.47 9.11
C THR A 447 1.77 -13.56 10.32
N GLY A 448 1.43 -14.16 11.46
CA GLY A 448 0.97 -13.45 12.64
C GLY A 448 -0.44 -12.88 12.51
N ASP A 449 -1.15 -13.16 11.41
CA ASP A 449 -2.54 -12.76 11.20
C ASP A 449 -3.46 -13.97 11.46
N VAL A 450 -4.61 -13.73 12.08
CA VAL A 450 -5.59 -14.75 12.47
C VAL A 450 -6.80 -14.65 11.56
N GLY A 451 -7.39 -15.81 11.21
CA GLY A 451 -8.56 -15.84 10.35
C GLY A 451 -9.12 -17.25 10.14
N HIS A 452 -9.90 -17.39 9.09
CA HIS A 452 -10.51 -18.66 8.68
C HIS A 452 -10.90 -18.63 7.20
N PHE A 453 -11.21 -19.78 6.64
CA PHE A 453 -11.91 -19.85 5.35
C PHE A 453 -13.41 -19.75 5.55
N ASP A 454 -14.09 -18.99 4.69
CA ASP A 454 -15.55 -19.09 4.58
C ASP A 454 -15.97 -20.34 3.80
N ASP A 455 -17.29 -20.59 3.72
CA ASP A 455 -17.86 -21.76 3.03
C ASP A 455 -17.51 -21.84 1.53
N ALA A 456 -17.09 -20.73 0.92
CA ALA A 456 -16.68 -20.64 -0.48
C ALA A 456 -15.15 -20.70 -0.66
N GLY A 457 -14.38 -20.94 0.40
CA GLY A 457 -12.92 -21.03 0.37
C GLY A 457 -12.21 -19.69 0.26
N ARG A 458 -12.88 -18.57 0.62
CA ARG A 458 -12.26 -17.25 0.69
C ARG A 458 -11.72 -17.02 2.09
N ILE A 459 -10.60 -16.31 2.17
CA ILE A 459 -9.94 -15.97 3.43
C ILE A 459 -10.68 -14.79 4.09
N CYS A 460 -11.05 -14.96 5.36
CA CYS A 460 -11.54 -13.92 6.24
C CYS A 460 -10.49 -13.66 7.32
N ILE A 461 -9.86 -12.49 7.30
CA ILE A 461 -8.92 -12.07 8.34
C ILE A 461 -9.72 -11.44 9.47
N THR A 462 -9.50 -11.92 10.68
CA THR A 462 -10.18 -11.40 11.87
C THR A 462 -9.34 -10.40 12.63
N ASP A 463 -8.04 -10.65 12.79
CA ASP A 463 -7.12 -9.72 13.44
C ASP A 463 -5.63 -10.10 13.27
N ARG A 464 -4.75 -9.32 13.92
CA ARG A 464 -3.34 -9.64 14.16
C ARG A 464 -3.13 -10.22 15.54
N LYS A 465 -2.44 -11.35 15.62
CA LYS A 465 -2.15 -12.06 16.88
C LYS A 465 -1.47 -11.17 17.95
N LYS A 466 -0.61 -10.24 17.51
CA LYS A 466 0.10 -9.29 18.39
C LYS A 466 -0.71 -8.06 18.78
N ASP A 467 -1.74 -7.74 18.00
CA ASP A 467 -2.56 -6.53 18.19
C ASP A 467 -3.87 -6.82 18.92
N LEU A 468 -4.26 -8.11 19.03
CA LEU A 468 -5.42 -8.52 19.80
C LEU A 468 -5.34 -8.00 21.23
N ILE A 469 -6.40 -7.35 21.66
CA ILE A 469 -6.60 -7.00 23.07
C ILE A 469 -7.23 -8.21 23.76
N VAL A 470 -6.51 -8.77 24.72
CA VAL A 470 -7.05 -9.84 25.57
C VAL A 470 -7.49 -9.21 26.88
N ASN A 471 -8.80 -9.18 27.14
CA ASN A 471 -9.34 -8.59 28.37
C ASN A 471 -8.97 -9.43 29.61
N ASP A 472 -9.36 -8.97 30.80
CA ASP A 472 -9.09 -9.65 32.07
C ASP A 472 -9.78 -11.02 32.20
N LYS A 473 -10.76 -11.32 31.35
CA LYS A 473 -11.51 -12.60 31.30
C LYS A 473 -10.98 -13.55 30.22
N GLY A 474 -10.00 -13.12 29.42
CA GLY A 474 -9.44 -13.92 28.34
C GLY A 474 -10.18 -13.78 27.01
N ASP A 475 -11.16 -12.88 26.87
CA ASP A 475 -11.84 -12.63 25.61
C ASP A 475 -10.95 -11.81 24.69
N ASN A 476 -10.90 -12.20 23.40
CA ASN A 476 -10.18 -11.50 22.36
C ASN A 476 -11.03 -10.40 21.73
N VAL A 477 -10.50 -9.21 21.66
CA VAL A 477 -11.13 -8.06 20.99
C VAL A 477 -10.22 -7.55 19.88
N SER A 478 -10.79 -7.37 18.69
CA SER A 478 -10.13 -6.75 17.54
C SER A 478 -10.09 -5.22 17.67
N PRO A 479 -8.93 -4.61 17.95
CA PRO A 479 -8.85 -3.17 18.04
C PRO A 479 -9.16 -2.48 16.71
N GLN A 480 -8.66 -3.03 15.61
CA GLN A 480 -8.82 -2.42 14.28
C GLN A 480 -10.30 -2.33 13.87
N ARG A 481 -11.11 -3.32 14.22
CA ARG A 481 -12.55 -3.31 13.96
C ARG A 481 -13.25 -2.17 14.70
N VAL A 482 -13.01 -2.04 15.99
CA VAL A 482 -13.65 -1.01 16.83
C VAL A 482 -13.18 0.39 16.44
N GLU A 483 -11.88 0.57 16.19
CA GLU A 483 -11.30 1.83 15.72
C GLU A 483 -11.84 2.23 14.34
N GLY A 484 -11.99 1.27 13.44
CA GLY A 484 -12.60 1.49 12.13
C GLY A 484 -14.05 1.97 12.24
N MET A 485 -14.84 1.48 13.20
CA MET A 485 -16.19 1.96 13.43
C MET A 485 -16.21 3.38 14.04
N LEU A 486 -15.25 3.70 14.91
CA LEU A 486 -15.12 5.03 15.49
C LEU A 486 -14.76 6.07 14.43
N THR A 487 -13.80 5.78 13.57
CA THR A 487 -13.34 6.72 12.52
C THR A 487 -14.34 6.89 11.35
N LEU A 488 -15.41 6.09 11.30
CA LEU A 488 -16.55 6.33 10.40
C LEU A 488 -17.50 7.42 10.91
N GLN A 489 -17.43 7.77 12.19
CA GLN A 489 -18.24 8.85 12.74
C GLN A 489 -17.67 10.19 12.30
N ALA A 490 -18.55 11.08 11.83
CA ALA A 490 -18.15 12.40 11.31
C ALA A 490 -17.43 13.29 12.34
N GLU A 491 -17.54 12.94 13.63
CA GLU A 491 -16.94 13.65 14.73
C GLU A 491 -15.51 13.22 15.06
N ILE A 492 -15.03 12.06 14.54
CA ILE A 492 -13.79 11.40 14.98
C ILE A 492 -12.82 11.26 13.80
N ALA A 493 -11.71 12.00 13.85
CA ALA A 493 -10.65 11.94 12.84
C ALA A 493 -9.74 10.72 12.99
N GLN A 494 -9.33 10.41 14.24
CA GLN A 494 -8.48 9.26 14.54
C GLN A 494 -8.89 8.66 15.90
N ALA A 495 -8.66 7.35 16.06
CA ALA A 495 -8.99 6.64 17.27
C ALA A 495 -8.00 5.53 17.56
N MET A 496 -7.70 5.29 18.83
CA MET A 496 -7.00 4.09 19.32
C MET A 496 -7.76 3.56 20.54
N ILE A 497 -8.06 2.25 20.56
CA ILE A 497 -8.61 1.61 21.75
C ILE A 497 -7.53 0.97 22.60
N PHE A 498 -7.78 0.93 23.90
CA PHE A 498 -6.91 0.38 24.92
C PHE A 498 -7.75 -0.47 25.89
N GLY A 499 -7.21 -1.60 26.37
CA GLY A 499 -7.96 -2.49 27.24
C GLY A 499 -7.30 -3.85 27.49
N ASP A 500 -6.03 -4.03 27.09
CA ASP A 500 -5.32 -5.27 27.33
C ASP A 500 -5.20 -5.55 28.83
N ARG A 501 -5.61 -6.75 29.26
CA ARG A 501 -5.73 -7.17 30.68
C ARG A 501 -6.58 -6.23 31.54
N ARG A 502 -7.57 -5.55 30.94
CA ARG A 502 -8.47 -4.62 31.62
C ARG A 502 -9.91 -5.12 31.51
N PRO A 503 -10.81 -4.70 32.43
CA PRO A 503 -12.19 -5.20 32.47
C PRO A 503 -13.09 -4.68 31.34
N HIS A 504 -12.67 -3.64 30.64
CA HIS A 504 -13.41 -3.05 29.53
C HIS A 504 -12.46 -2.21 28.64
N LEU A 505 -12.95 -1.82 27.47
CA LEU A 505 -12.22 -0.95 26.58
C LEU A 505 -12.39 0.52 26.94
N VAL A 506 -11.32 1.28 26.74
CA VAL A 506 -11.32 2.75 26.73
C VAL A 506 -10.70 3.24 25.40
N ALA A 507 -10.98 4.48 25.02
CA ALA A 507 -10.49 5.03 23.76
C ALA A 507 -9.67 6.31 23.95
N LEU A 508 -8.68 6.49 23.08
CA LEU A 508 -8.02 7.74 22.78
C LEU A 508 -8.61 8.25 21.47
N LEU A 509 -9.21 9.43 21.46
CA LEU A 509 -9.90 10.00 20.30
C LEU A 509 -9.26 11.32 19.90
N LEU A 510 -9.08 11.50 18.58
CA LEU A 510 -8.82 12.79 17.99
C LEU A 510 -10.10 13.27 17.31
N PRO A 511 -10.67 14.43 17.72
CA PRO A 511 -11.86 14.98 17.08
C PRO A 511 -11.54 15.53 15.68
N GLU A 512 -12.54 15.58 14.82
CA GLU A 512 -12.43 16.29 13.53
C GLU A 512 -12.23 17.78 13.74
N PRO A 513 -11.34 18.45 12.98
CA PRO A 513 -11.07 19.87 13.12
C PRO A 513 -12.31 20.75 12.94
N ASP A 514 -13.22 20.39 12.02
CA ASP A 514 -14.48 21.09 11.80
C ASP A 514 -15.35 21.10 13.08
N LEU A 515 -15.43 19.95 13.77
CA LEU A 515 -16.16 19.83 15.04
C LEU A 515 -15.55 20.69 16.14
N VAL A 516 -14.23 20.73 16.24
CA VAL A 516 -13.52 21.57 17.22
C VAL A 516 -13.83 23.04 16.97
N ALA A 517 -13.81 23.46 15.71
CA ALA A 517 -14.16 24.83 15.32
C ALA A 517 -15.63 25.17 15.64
N GLU A 518 -16.57 24.26 15.37
CA GLU A 518 -18.00 24.42 15.70
C GLU A 518 -18.25 24.59 17.20
N CYS A 519 -17.48 23.88 18.04
CA CYS A 519 -17.61 23.96 19.50
C CYS A 519 -16.97 25.23 20.11
N GLY A 520 -16.18 26.00 19.34
CA GLY A 520 -15.67 27.31 19.74
C GLY A 520 -14.88 27.34 21.07
N GLY A 521 -14.22 26.23 21.42
CA GLY A 521 -13.45 26.08 22.67
C GLY A 521 -14.26 25.53 23.85
N ASP A 522 -15.55 25.22 23.70
CA ASP A 522 -16.36 24.55 24.71
C ASP A 522 -16.03 23.04 24.76
N GLU A 523 -15.14 22.69 25.69
CA GLU A 523 -14.73 21.29 25.91
C GLU A 523 -15.89 20.37 26.32
N ALA A 524 -16.88 20.87 27.05
CA ALA A 524 -18.01 20.09 27.49
C ALA A 524 -18.93 19.76 26.31
N ALA A 525 -19.19 20.73 25.43
CA ALA A 525 -19.92 20.52 24.19
C ALA A 525 -19.20 19.53 23.26
N LEU A 526 -17.87 19.65 23.10
CA LEU A 526 -17.06 18.74 22.31
C LEU A 526 -17.13 17.30 22.85
N LYS A 527 -16.94 17.12 24.16
CA LYS A 527 -17.04 15.80 24.80
C LYS A 527 -18.44 15.19 24.66
N ALA A 528 -19.49 15.99 24.79
CA ALA A 528 -20.87 15.53 24.61
C ALA A 528 -21.17 15.09 23.17
N ARG A 529 -20.62 15.76 22.16
CA ARG A 529 -20.73 15.37 20.75
C ARG A 529 -20.00 14.05 20.48
N LEU A 530 -18.77 13.93 20.98
CA LEU A 530 -17.97 12.71 20.86
C LEU A 530 -18.61 11.53 21.60
N GLN A 531 -19.19 11.75 22.79
CA GLN A 531 -19.92 10.71 23.52
C GLN A 531 -21.08 10.16 22.70
N LYS A 532 -21.85 11.02 22.02
CA LYS A 532 -22.93 10.55 21.12
C LYS A 532 -22.39 9.70 19.95
N ALA A 533 -21.21 10.04 19.42
CA ALA A 533 -20.57 9.24 18.39
C ALA A 533 -20.14 7.86 18.93
N VAL A 534 -19.54 7.81 20.12
CA VAL A 534 -19.16 6.58 20.81
C VAL A 534 -20.41 5.73 21.15
N ASP A 535 -21.51 6.35 21.58
CA ASP A 535 -22.74 5.64 21.89
C ASP A 535 -23.38 5.00 20.65
N ARG A 536 -23.32 5.65 19.49
CA ARG A 536 -23.77 5.06 18.21
C ARG A 536 -22.95 3.82 17.87
N VAL A 537 -21.62 3.90 18.00
CA VAL A 537 -20.72 2.75 17.76
C VAL A 537 -21.00 1.64 18.77
N ASN A 538 -21.15 1.97 20.06
CA ASN A 538 -21.45 1.01 21.11
C ASN A 538 -22.79 0.27 20.94
N ALA A 539 -23.75 0.86 20.23
CA ALA A 539 -25.03 0.22 19.91
C ALA A 539 -24.86 -0.99 18.99
N GLU A 540 -23.82 -0.99 18.16
CA GLU A 540 -23.51 -2.05 17.20
C GLU A 540 -22.45 -3.05 17.69
N LEU A 541 -21.79 -2.75 18.83
CA LEU A 541 -20.73 -3.57 19.40
C LEU A 541 -21.27 -4.58 20.41
N SER A 542 -20.62 -5.75 20.45
CA SER A 542 -20.84 -6.75 21.51
C SER A 542 -20.42 -6.18 22.87
N VAL A 543 -20.91 -6.80 23.96
CA VAL A 543 -20.68 -6.30 25.33
C VAL A 543 -19.17 -6.14 25.65
N ILE A 544 -18.34 -7.07 25.17
CA ILE A 544 -16.89 -7.08 25.43
C ILE A 544 -16.14 -6.01 24.60
N GLU A 545 -16.71 -5.56 23.49
CA GLU A 545 -16.13 -4.57 22.59
C GLU A 545 -16.55 -3.13 22.94
N LYS A 546 -17.49 -2.93 23.85
CA LYS A 546 -18.01 -1.60 24.19
C LYS A 546 -16.97 -0.72 24.87
N ILE A 547 -16.85 0.49 24.35
CA ILE A 547 -15.99 1.54 24.89
C ILE A 547 -16.75 2.19 26.06
N ARG A 548 -16.16 2.15 27.25
CA ARG A 548 -16.79 2.69 28.46
C ARG A 548 -16.43 4.15 28.73
N ARG A 549 -15.20 4.54 28.41
CA ARG A 549 -14.70 5.90 28.61
C ARG A 549 -13.73 6.24 27.50
N PHE A 550 -13.48 7.52 27.30
CA PHE A 550 -12.46 7.99 26.36
C PHE A 550 -11.73 9.23 26.91
N THR A 551 -10.55 9.48 26.34
CA THR A 551 -9.80 10.73 26.51
C THR A 551 -9.43 11.27 25.13
N LEU A 552 -9.07 12.57 25.07
CA LEU A 552 -8.69 13.22 23.81
C LEU A 552 -7.18 13.17 23.62
N ALA A 553 -6.77 13.00 22.38
CA ALA A 553 -5.39 13.20 21.97
C ALA A 553 -5.08 14.70 21.91
N ASP A 554 -3.86 15.08 22.24
CA ASP A 554 -3.42 16.47 22.25
C ASP A 554 -3.11 16.97 20.84
N GLU A 555 -2.72 16.07 19.95
CA GLU A 555 -2.38 16.34 18.55
C GLU A 555 -2.74 15.16 17.64
N ALA A 556 -2.71 15.39 16.33
CA ALA A 556 -2.93 14.35 15.34
C ALA A 556 -1.79 13.31 15.36
N PHE A 557 -2.16 12.03 15.26
CA PHE A 557 -1.17 10.97 15.07
C PHE A 557 -0.54 11.14 13.69
N SER A 558 0.77 11.23 13.64
CA SER A 558 1.53 11.45 12.41
C SER A 558 2.84 10.65 12.37
N VAL A 559 3.50 10.69 11.23
CA VAL A 559 4.83 10.09 11.08
C VAL A 559 5.88 10.97 11.79
N GLU A 560 5.68 12.28 11.78
CA GLU A 560 6.59 13.28 12.35
C GLU A 560 6.72 13.15 13.87
N ASN A 561 5.61 12.82 14.57
CA ASN A 561 5.60 12.58 16.01
C ASN A 561 5.76 11.09 16.37
N GLU A 562 6.16 10.28 15.39
CA GLU A 562 6.39 8.83 15.51
C GLU A 562 5.16 8.01 15.96
N GLN A 563 3.98 8.59 16.03
CA GLN A 563 2.73 7.91 16.44
C GLN A 563 2.12 7.08 15.30
N MET A 564 2.55 7.31 14.06
CA MET A 564 2.21 6.49 12.89
C MET A 564 3.43 5.99 12.15
N THR A 565 3.27 4.88 11.43
CA THR A 565 4.26 4.41 10.47
C THR A 565 4.19 5.21 9.17
N PRO A 566 5.24 5.21 8.31
CA PRO A 566 5.16 5.80 6.97
C PRO A 566 4.00 5.27 6.11
N SER A 567 3.51 4.07 6.39
CA SER A 567 2.31 3.48 5.76
C SER A 567 1.00 3.85 6.47
N MET A 568 1.01 4.89 7.31
CA MET A 568 -0.16 5.45 8.01
C MET A 568 -0.83 4.49 9.00
N LYS A 569 -0.10 3.52 9.55
CA LYS A 569 -0.58 2.61 10.61
C LYS A 569 -0.23 3.15 11.99
N ILE A 570 -1.15 3.03 12.94
CA ILE A 570 -0.97 3.47 14.33
C ILE A 570 0.15 2.65 14.99
N ARG A 571 1.09 3.35 15.64
CA ARG A 571 2.13 2.75 16.49
C ARG A 571 1.65 2.71 17.94
N ARG A 572 0.86 1.69 18.28
CA ARG A 572 0.21 1.54 19.59
C ARG A 572 1.16 1.66 20.77
N HIS A 573 2.37 1.12 20.66
CA HIS A 573 3.36 1.20 21.74
C HIS A 573 3.82 2.63 22.01
N VAL A 574 3.95 3.47 20.96
CA VAL A 574 4.31 4.89 21.10
C VAL A 574 3.14 5.64 21.75
N LEU A 575 1.92 5.44 21.28
CA LEU A 575 0.74 6.06 21.89
C LEU A 575 0.54 5.65 23.36
N LYS A 576 0.85 4.38 23.69
CA LYS A 576 0.86 3.92 25.09
C LYS A 576 1.94 4.61 25.93
N GLN A 577 3.10 4.92 25.37
CA GLN A 577 4.14 5.67 26.08
C GLN A 577 3.71 7.13 26.33
N VAL A 578 3.06 7.76 25.35
CA VAL A 578 2.64 9.17 25.44
C VAL A 578 1.40 9.34 26.30
N TYR A 579 0.37 8.49 26.11
CA TYR A 579 -0.96 8.65 26.71
C TYR A 579 -1.32 7.58 27.76
N GLY A 580 -0.41 6.67 28.09
CA GLY A 580 -0.69 5.50 28.94
C GLY A 580 -1.23 5.86 30.30
N GLU A 581 -0.66 6.85 31.01
CA GLU A 581 -1.13 7.31 32.33
C GLU A 581 -2.56 7.85 32.24
N ARG A 582 -2.91 8.60 31.20
CA ARG A 582 -4.27 9.14 30.98
C ARG A 582 -5.27 8.02 30.69
N LEU A 583 -4.85 7.04 29.86
CA LEU A 583 -5.68 5.87 29.54
C LEU A 583 -5.89 4.97 30.76
N ASP A 584 -4.85 4.73 31.56
CA ASP A 584 -4.96 3.97 32.81
C ASP A 584 -5.82 4.70 33.85
N GLY A 585 -5.76 6.02 33.90
CA GLY A 585 -6.61 6.86 34.75
C GLY A 585 -8.12 6.70 34.47
N LEU A 586 -8.49 6.26 33.25
CA LEU A 586 -9.90 6.01 32.91
C LEU A 586 -10.48 4.76 33.61
N TYR A 587 -9.65 3.88 34.17
CA TYR A 587 -10.08 2.70 34.95
C TYR A 587 -10.24 3.00 36.44
N GLY A 588 -9.71 4.12 36.92
CA GLY A 588 -9.95 4.62 38.29
C GLY A 588 -11.42 4.98 38.53
N ARG A 589 -11.86 4.85 39.81
CA ARG A 589 -13.24 5.22 40.22
C ARG A 589 -13.54 6.70 40.04
#